data_3749acaf3e234dc9b97ce49ce00cccec
#
_entry.id   3749acaf3e234dc9b97ce49ce00cccec
#
_cell.length_a   1.000
_cell.length_b   1.000
_cell.length_c   1.000
_cell.angle_alpha   90.00
_cell.angle_beta   90.00
_cell.angle_gamma   90.00
#
_symmetry.space_group_name_H-M   'P 1'
#
loop_
_entity.id
_entity.type
_entity.pdbx_description
1 polymer ?
#
loop_
_entity_poly.entity_id
_entity_poly.type
_entity_poly.pdbx_seq_one_letter_code
_entity_poly.pdbx_strand_id
1 'polypeptide(L)'
;PHAFAQPDAAKTQVKQSETAPVRSITEWNLAGSGKLAIDGYDPVAYFPEGGGTPTKGSEKITVKHEGVTYRFANEKNRDAFLATPARYEPAHGGWCSWAMREGDKVDIDPEAFIVKDDRLFLFYKGWLGDTRSKWQKGDHAAEAREADDAWKKVSGETARSVKPAGDSAQAKPTER
;
A
#
# COMPACT_ATOMS: atom_id res chain seq x y z
N PRO A 1 37.31 49.39 20.00
CA PRO A 1 36.71 48.54 18.99
C PRO A 1 36.28 47.22 19.63
N HIS A 2 34.97 47.03 19.72
CA HIS A 2 34.38 45.83 20.33
C HIS A 2 34.11 44.82 19.22
N ALA A 3 34.79 43.69 19.32
CA ALA A 3 34.49 42.55 18.45
C ALA A 3 33.26 41.82 18.99
N PHE A 4 32.19 41.79 18.20
CA PHE A 4 31.03 40.94 18.44
C PHE A 4 31.36 39.53 17.97
N ALA A 5 31.43 38.58 18.91
CA ALA A 5 31.47 37.17 18.62
C ALA A 5 30.08 36.72 18.18
N GLN A 6 29.99 36.12 16.98
CA GLN A 6 28.80 35.43 16.52
C GLN A 6 28.70 34.07 17.24
N PRO A 7 27.50 33.64 17.67
CA PRO A 7 27.32 32.29 18.18
C PRO A 7 27.32 31.28 17.04
N ASP A 8 28.11 30.23 17.21
CA ASP A 8 28.15 29.04 16.38
C ASP A 8 26.76 28.45 16.19
N ALA A 9 26.33 28.39 14.94
CA ALA A 9 25.17 27.64 14.56
C ALA A 9 25.45 26.13 14.75
N ALA A 10 25.01 25.59 15.84
CA ALA A 10 25.01 24.16 16.09
C ALA A 10 24.24 23.46 14.95
N LYS A 11 24.96 22.76 14.09
CA LYS A 11 24.40 21.87 13.08
C LYS A 11 23.69 20.74 13.83
N THR A 12 22.38 20.86 13.97
CA THR A 12 21.51 19.77 14.37
C THR A 12 21.58 18.73 13.26
N GLN A 13 22.41 17.71 13.42
CA GLN A 13 22.35 16.52 12.59
C GLN A 13 21.02 15.84 12.86
N VAL A 14 20.11 15.97 11.91
CA VAL A 14 18.92 15.14 11.83
C VAL A 14 19.41 13.70 11.69
N LYS A 15 19.27 12.93 12.75
CA LYS A 15 19.52 11.50 12.79
C LYS A 15 18.65 10.89 11.66
N GLN A 16 19.27 10.49 10.57
CA GLN A 16 18.60 9.76 9.49
C GLN A 16 18.09 8.46 10.12
N SER A 17 16.78 8.40 10.26
CA SER A 17 16.02 7.23 10.68
C SER A 17 16.42 6.06 9.80
N GLU A 18 16.66 4.93 10.43
CA GLU A 18 16.91 3.62 9.85
C GLU A 18 16.08 3.41 8.59
N THR A 19 16.76 3.07 7.51
CA THR A 19 16.20 2.86 6.18
C THR A 19 15.02 1.92 6.22
N ALA A 20 13.83 2.47 5.97
CA ALA A 20 12.68 1.65 5.59
C ALA A 20 13.11 0.73 4.42
N PRO A 21 12.69 -0.54 4.41
CA PRO A 21 13.12 -1.46 3.35
C PRO A 21 12.80 -0.85 1.99
N VAL A 22 13.82 -0.76 1.14
CA VAL A 22 13.70 -0.18 -0.19
C VAL A 22 12.65 -0.96 -0.97
N ARG A 23 11.63 -0.26 -1.47
CA ARG A 23 10.58 -0.87 -2.28
C ARG A 23 11.16 -1.53 -3.53
N SER A 24 10.81 -2.78 -3.77
CA SER A 24 11.17 -3.49 -4.99
C SER A 24 10.18 -3.18 -6.12
N ILE A 25 10.30 -2.00 -6.71
CA ILE A 25 9.41 -1.51 -7.78
C ILE A 25 9.27 -2.50 -8.94
N THR A 26 10.31 -3.27 -9.23
CA THR A 26 10.30 -4.27 -10.30
C THR A 26 9.33 -5.41 -10.06
N GLU A 27 8.93 -5.60 -8.80
CA GLU A 27 7.99 -6.65 -8.40
C GLU A 27 6.53 -6.16 -8.42
N TRP A 28 6.30 -4.85 -8.48
CA TRP A 28 4.96 -4.27 -8.50
C TRP A 28 4.29 -4.34 -9.88
N ASN A 29 2.97 -4.44 -9.88
CA ASN A 29 2.14 -4.33 -11.08
C ASN A 29 1.94 -2.86 -11.44
N LEU A 30 2.75 -2.37 -12.37
CA LEU A 30 2.79 -0.96 -12.74
C LEU A 30 2.65 -0.79 -14.25
N ALA A 31 1.72 0.04 -14.67
CA ALA A 31 1.49 0.32 -16.08
C ALA A 31 2.49 1.35 -16.65
N GLY A 32 2.99 1.07 -17.83
CA GLY A 32 3.78 1.99 -18.65
C GLY A 32 5.10 2.44 -18.04
N SER A 33 5.80 3.31 -18.76
CA SER A 33 7.08 3.90 -18.33
C SER A 33 6.93 4.83 -17.11
N GLY A 34 5.71 5.36 -16.88
CA GLY A 34 5.37 6.21 -15.74
C GLY A 34 5.21 5.46 -14.43
N LYS A 35 5.31 4.12 -14.43
CA LYS A 35 5.13 3.26 -13.25
C LYS A 35 3.82 3.55 -12.51
N LEU A 36 2.72 3.55 -13.26
CA LEU A 36 1.39 3.91 -12.78
C LEU A 36 0.74 2.74 -12.06
N ALA A 37 0.33 2.94 -10.81
CA ALA A 37 -0.37 1.95 -10.01
C ALA A 37 -1.85 1.83 -10.40
N ILE A 38 -2.40 0.63 -10.25
CA ILE A 38 -3.84 0.30 -10.35
C ILE A 38 -4.45 0.87 -11.66
N ASP A 39 -3.74 0.80 -12.78
CA ASP A 39 -4.18 1.35 -14.07
C ASP A 39 -4.69 2.80 -14.02
N GLY A 40 -4.20 3.58 -13.06
CA GLY A 40 -4.58 4.96 -12.84
C GLY A 40 -5.88 5.17 -12.07
N TYR A 41 -6.41 4.14 -11.44
CA TYR A 41 -7.49 4.30 -10.47
C TYR A 41 -6.98 4.94 -9.18
N ASP A 42 -7.83 5.75 -8.55
CA ASP A 42 -7.55 6.44 -7.30
C ASP A 42 -7.54 5.44 -6.12
N PRO A 43 -6.40 5.22 -5.45
CA PRO A 43 -6.31 4.23 -4.38
C PRO A 43 -7.18 4.56 -3.17
N VAL A 44 -7.48 5.84 -2.93
CA VAL A 44 -8.34 6.28 -1.81
C VAL A 44 -9.82 6.04 -2.13
N ALA A 45 -10.21 6.09 -3.40
CA ALA A 45 -11.60 5.92 -3.83
C ALA A 45 -12.20 4.56 -3.42
N TYR A 46 -11.38 3.55 -3.22
CA TYR A 46 -11.83 2.22 -2.77
C TYR A 46 -12.32 2.20 -1.31
N PHE A 47 -11.85 3.14 -0.49
CA PHE A 47 -12.17 3.23 0.93
C PHE A 47 -13.40 4.09 1.17
N PRO A 48 -14.11 3.89 2.30
CA PRO A 48 -15.33 4.66 2.60
C PRO A 48 -15.16 6.17 2.52
N GLU A 49 -14.05 6.71 3.02
CA GLU A 49 -13.73 8.14 2.99
C GLU A 49 -13.51 8.70 1.58
N GLY A 50 -13.13 7.85 0.63
CA GLY A 50 -12.98 8.17 -0.80
C GLY A 50 -14.22 7.88 -1.64
N GLY A 51 -15.27 7.33 -1.03
CA GLY A 51 -16.54 7.02 -1.69
C GLY A 51 -16.85 5.52 -1.82
N GLY A 52 -15.90 4.62 -1.54
CA GLY A 52 -16.09 3.16 -1.56
C GLY A 52 -16.32 2.59 -2.95
N THR A 53 -15.99 3.33 -4.01
CA THR A 53 -16.22 2.93 -5.40
C THR A 53 -14.97 3.17 -6.24
N PRO A 54 -14.48 2.17 -6.98
CA PRO A 54 -13.34 2.34 -7.89
C PRO A 54 -13.58 3.51 -8.83
N THR A 55 -12.70 4.49 -8.81
CA THR A 55 -12.83 5.71 -9.61
C THR A 55 -11.50 6.02 -10.27
N LYS A 56 -11.51 6.32 -11.56
CA LYS A 56 -10.29 6.73 -12.26
C LYS A 56 -9.79 8.07 -11.74
N GLY A 57 -8.49 8.12 -11.46
CA GLY A 57 -7.80 9.34 -11.11
C GLY A 57 -7.51 10.22 -12.33
N SER A 58 -7.37 11.51 -12.09
CA SER A 58 -7.00 12.52 -13.09
C SER A 58 -5.49 12.51 -13.32
N GLU A 59 -5.08 12.70 -14.57
CA GLU A 59 -3.66 12.91 -14.90
C GLU A 59 -3.08 14.21 -14.30
N LYS A 60 -3.95 15.13 -13.93
CA LYS A 60 -3.58 16.43 -13.35
C LYS A 60 -3.35 16.35 -11.84
N ILE A 61 -3.83 15.28 -11.17
CA ILE A 61 -3.75 15.12 -9.73
C ILE A 61 -2.97 13.82 -9.43
N THR A 62 -1.66 13.95 -9.41
CA THR A 62 -0.75 12.80 -9.27
C THR A 62 0.19 12.97 -8.09
N VAL A 63 0.62 11.83 -7.51
CA VAL A 63 1.70 11.75 -6.52
C VAL A 63 2.65 10.66 -6.94
N LYS A 64 3.95 10.94 -6.87
CA LYS A 64 4.98 9.91 -6.94
C LYS A 64 5.44 9.58 -5.54
N HIS A 65 5.15 8.37 -5.11
CA HIS A 65 5.51 7.88 -3.77
C HIS A 65 6.39 6.63 -3.89
N GLU A 66 7.59 6.69 -3.33
CA GLU A 66 8.58 5.59 -3.37
C GLU A 66 8.76 4.97 -4.77
N GLY A 67 8.75 5.81 -5.80
CA GLY A 67 8.96 5.40 -7.20
C GLY A 67 7.70 4.94 -7.95
N VAL A 68 6.56 4.82 -7.28
CA VAL A 68 5.26 4.48 -7.85
C VAL A 68 4.44 5.74 -8.09
N THR A 69 3.77 5.84 -9.23
CA THR A 69 2.90 6.96 -9.57
C THR A 69 1.45 6.60 -9.27
N TYR A 70 0.78 7.45 -8.51
CA TYR A 70 -0.65 7.36 -8.21
C TYR A 70 -1.41 8.52 -8.80
N ARG A 71 -2.64 8.27 -9.27
CA ARG A 71 -3.58 9.29 -9.75
C ARG A 71 -4.77 9.38 -8.79
N PHE A 72 -5.31 10.58 -8.61
CA PHE A 72 -6.43 10.83 -7.69
C PHE A 72 -7.59 11.50 -8.42
N ALA A 73 -8.81 11.15 -8.03
CA ALA A 73 -10.03 11.73 -8.58
C ALA A 73 -10.21 13.20 -8.16
N ASN A 74 -9.68 13.54 -6.99
CA ASN A 74 -9.75 14.89 -6.42
C ASN A 74 -8.59 15.13 -5.43
N GLU A 75 -8.42 16.40 -5.05
CA GLU A 75 -7.35 16.82 -4.14
C GLU A 75 -7.52 16.29 -2.72
N LYS A 76 -8.76 16.12 -2.24
CA LYS A 76 -9.05 15.54 -0.92
C LYS A 76 -8.48 14.12 -0.81
N ASN A 77 -8.68 13.31 -1.83
CA ASN A 77 -8.15 11.94 -1.87
C ASN A 77 -6.61 11.94 -1.94
N ARG A 78 -6.03 12.83 -2.76
CA ARG A 78 -4.57 13.01 -2.79
C ARG A 78 -4.02 13.34 -1.39
N ASP A 79 -4.63 14.27 -0.69
CA ASP A 79 -4.16 14.72 0.63
C ASP A 79 -4.33 13.62 1.69
N ALA A 80 -5.42 12.83 1.62
CA ALA A 80 -5.60 11.63 2.46
C ALA A 80 -4.51 10.59 2.22
N PHE A 81 -4.17 10.33 0.95
CA PHE A 81 -3.07 9.44 0.59
C PHE A 81 -1.74 9.92 1.15
N LEU A 82 -1.41 11.20 0.98
CA LEU A 82 -0.16 11.79 1.47
C LEU A 82 -0.01 11.69 2.99
N ALA A 83 -1.12 11.73 3.73
CA ALA A 83 -1.11 11.58 5.17
C ALA A 83 -0.76 10.15 5.63
N THR A 84 -1.19 9.12 4.89
CA THR A 84 -0.98 7.72 5.26
C THR A 84 -0.92 6.83 4.01
N PRO A 85 0.13 6.89 3.20
CA PRO A 85 0.21 6.15 1.93
C PRO A 85 0.03 4.64 2.10
N ALA A 86 0.66 4.03 3.10
CA ALA A 86 0.63 2.60 3.34
C ALA A 86 -0.77 2.02 3.56
N ARG A 87 -1.74 2.85 3.96
CA ARG A 87 -3.14 2.45 4.13
C ARG A 87 -3.82 2.22 2.78
N TYR A 88 -3.52 3.06 1.80
CA TYR A 88 -4.23 3.10 0.52
C TYR A 88 -3.53 2.31 -0.58
N GLU A 89 -2.28 1.97 -0.38
CA GLU A 89 -1.54 1.12 -1.32
C GLU A 89 -2.12 -0.31 -1.35
N PRO A 90 -2.19 -0.96 -2.53
CA PRO A 90 -2.66 -2.33 -2.61
C PRO A 90 -1.75 -3.29 -1.82
N ALA A 91 -2.34 -4.28 -1.17
CA ALA A 91 -1.67 -5.18 -0.24
C ALA A 91 -0.47 -5.92 -0.87
N HIS A 92 -0.57 -6.31 -2.14
CA HIS A 92 0.39 -7.16 -2.83
C HIS A 92 0.94 -6.48 -4.09
N GLY A 93 1.34 -5.20 -3.97
CA GLY A 93 1.94 -4.45 -5.07
C GLY A 93 1.05 -4.28 -6.32
N GLY A 94 -0.26 -4.43 -6.19
CA GLY A 94 -1.21 -4.30 -7.29
C GLY A 94 -1.47 -5.59 -8.08
N TRP A 95 -0.93 -6.74 -7.67
CA TRP A 95 -1.25 -8.04 -8.24
C TRP A 95 -2.53 -8.65 -7.66
N CYS A 96 -3.09 -9.63 -8.36
CA CYS A 96 -4.24 -10.39 -7.90
C CYS A 96 -3.92 -11.13 -6.59
N SER A 97 -4.62 -10.75 -5.50
CA SER A 97 -4.39 -11.32 -4.17
C SER A 97 -4.68 -12.82 -4.09
N TRP A 98 -5.66 -13.31 -4.89
CA TRP A 98 -5.94 -14.74 -4.98
C TRP A 98 -4.77 -15.54 -5.58
N ALA A 99 -4.21 -15.06 -6.70
CA ALA A 99 -3.09 -15.73 -7.36
C ALA A 99 -1.80 -15.59 -6.52
N MET A 100 -1.64 -14.48 -5.80
CA MET A 100 -0.47 -14.25 -4.96
C MET A 100 -0.29 -15.28 -3.86
N ARG A 101 -1.34 -15.98 -3.43
CA ARG A 101 -1.21 -17.09 -2.45
C ARG A 101 -0.25 -18.18 -2.93
N GLU A 102 -0.22 -18.41 -4.24
CA GLU A 102 0.71 -19.35 -4.91
C GLU A 102 2.02 -18.66 -5.35
N GLY A 103 2.16 -17.35 -5.13
CA GLY A 103 3.29 -16.55 -5.60
C GLY A 103 3.18 -16.07 -7.04
N ASP A 104 2.01 -16.26 -7.66
CA ASP A 104 1.78 -15.92 -9.06
C ASP A 104 1.42 -14.44 -9.23
N LYS A 105 2.06 -13.78 -10.19
CA LYS A 105 1.80 -12.41 -10.59
C LYS A 105 0.76 -12.40 -11.72
N VAL A 106 -0.49 -12.26 -11.36
CA VAL A 106 -1.62 -12.18 -12.29
C VAL A 106 -2.19 -10.77 -12.26
N ASP A 107 -2.46 -10.20 -13.44
CA ASP A 107 -3.10 -8.89 -13.59
C ASP A 107 -4.47 -8.82 -12.92
N ILE A 108 -4.90 -7.61 -12.63
CA ILE A 108 -6.15 -7.32 -11.94
C ILE A 108 -7.16 -6.63 -12.86
N ASP A 109 -8.42 -6.72 -12.49
CA ASP A 109 -9.44 -5.75 -12.89
C ASP A 109 -9.59 -4.75 -11.74
N PRO A 110 -9.33 -3.45 -11.95
CA PRO A 110 -9.43 -2.45 -10.87
C PRO A 110 -10.81 -2.39 -10.19
N GLU A 111 -11.86 -2.87 -10.85
CA GLU A 111 -13.21 -2.94 -10.28
C GLU A 111 -13.45 -4.21 -9.45
N ALA A 112 -12.55 -5.17 -9.50
CA ALA A 112 -12.60 -6.39 -8.71
C ALA A 112 -11.75 -6.23 -7.44
N PHE A 113 -12.33 -5.75 -6.36
CA PHE A 113 -11.63 -5.42 -5.12
C PHE A 113 -12.37 -5.86 -3.86
N ILE A 114 -11.64 -5.89 -2.76
CA ILE A 114 -12.15 -5.96 -1.37
C ILE A 114 -11.33 -5.01 -0.53
N VAL A 115 -12.00 -4.14 0.26
CA VAL A 115 -11.38 -3.42 1.37
C VAL A 115 -11.80 -4.11 2.66
N LYS A 116 -10.84 -4.63 3.40
CA LYS A 116 -11.06 -5.28 4.69
C LYS A 116 -9.84 -5.10 5.59
N ASP A 117 -10.09 -4.93 6.87
CA ASP A 117 -9.05 -4.69 7.88
C ASP A 117 -8.11 -3.53 7.48
N ASP A 118 -8.68 -2.44 6.96
CA ASP A 118 -7.97 -1.26 6.43
C ASP A 118 -6.95 -1.58 5.32
N ARG A 119 -7.19 -2.64 4.54
CA ARG A 119 -6.32 -3.07 3.44
C ARG A 119 -7.08 -3.19 2.14
N LEU A 120 -6.44 -2.80 1.04
CA LEU A 120 -6.97 -2.95 -0.31
C LEU A 120 -6.43 -4.23 -0.95
N PHE A 121 -7.33 -5.16 -1.25
CA PHE A 121 -7.06 -6.38 -2.00
C PHE A 121 -7.66 -6.25 -3.40
N LEU A 122 -6.85 -6.54 -4.43
CA LEU A 122 -7.26 -6.50 -5.83
C LEU A 122 -7.32 -7.91 -6.43
N PHE A 123 -8.19 -8.12 -7.41
CA PHE A 123 -8.44 -9.44 -7.96
C PHE A 123 -8.50 -9.42 -9.48
N TYR A 124 -8.18 -10.57 -10.09
CA TYR A 124 -8.46 -10.82 -11.49
C TYR A 124 -9.95 -11.01 -11.72
N LYS A 125 -10.45 -10.38 -12.77
CA LYS A 125 -11.79 -10.65 -13.34
C LYS A 125 -11.68 -10.59 -14.86
N GLY A 126 -12.10 -11.67 -15.51
CA GLY A 126 -11.99 -11.80 -16.96
C GLY A 126 -12.64 -13.09 -17.47
N TRP A 127 -12.27 -13.51 -18.67
CA TRP A 127 -12.83 -14.71 -19.30
C TRP A 127 -12.60 -16.02 -18.53
N LEU A 128 -11.59 -16.09 -17.67
CA LEU A 128 -11.33 -17.21 -16.76
C LEU A 128 -12.15 -17.15 -15.45
N GLY A 129 -12.98 -16.12 -15.28
CA GLY A 129 -13.84 -15.94 -14.12
C GLY A 129 -13.45 -14.74 -13.24
N ASP A 130 -13.99 -14.71 -12.02
CA ASP A 130 -13.76 -13.69 -11.01
C ASP A 130 -13.14 -14.34 -9.77
N THR A 131 -11.86 -14.05 -9.52
CA THR A 131 -11.11 -14.63 -8.39
C THR A 131 -11.51 -14.01 -7.04
N ARG A 132 -12.12 -12.81 -7.03
CA ARG A 132 -12.72 -12.20 -5.85
C ARG A 132 -13.82 -13.11 -5.26
N SER A 133 -14.64 -13.71 -6.14
CA SER A 133 -15.69 -14.64 -5.71
C SER A 133 -15.12 -15.90 -5.02
N LYS A 134 -13.94 -16.36 -5.44
CA LYS A 134 -13.26 -17.48 -4.78
C LYS A 134 -12.77 -17.07 -3.39
N TRP A 135 -12.12 -15.91 -3.28
CA TRP A 135 -11.68 -15.34 -2.02
C TRP A 135 -12.81 -15.16 -1.00
N GLN A 136 -13.96 -14.66 -1.45
CA GLN A 136 -15.13 -14.43 -0.59
C GLN A 136 -15.76 -15.72 -0.03
N LYS A 137 -15.51 -16.87 -0.66
CA LYS A 137 -16.00 -18.18 -0.19
C LYS A 137 -15.06 -18.82 0.83
N GLY A 138 -13.83 -18.36 0.92
CA GLY A 138 -12.81 -18.86 1.84
C GLY A 138 -12.75 -18.08 3.15
N ASP A 139 -11.75 -18.42 3.96
CA ASP A 139 -11.40 -17.68 5.17
C ASP A 139 -10.48 -16.51 4.80
N HIS A 140 -11.01 -15.29 4.85
CA HIS A 140 -10.25 -14.09 4.50
C HIS A 140 -8.91 -13.98 5.24
N ALA A 141 -8.88 -14.30 6.54
CA ALA A 141 -7.65 -14.16 7.33
C ALA A 141 -6.59 -15.19 6.94
N ALA A 142 -7.01 -16.41 6.59
CA ALA A 142 -6.10 -17.44 6.08
C ALA A 142 -5.58 -17.08 4.69
N GLU A 143 -6.47 -16.70 3.76
CA GLU A 143 -6.15 -16.28 2.41
C GLU A 143 -5.17 -15.08 2.40
N ALA A 144 -5.42 -14.08 3.27
CA ALA A 144 -4.55 -12.92 3.39
C ALA A 144 -3.14 -13.28 3.90
N ARG A 145 -3.04 -14.18 4.89
CA ARG A 145 -1.72 -14.64 5.39
C ARG A 145 -0.93 -15.38 4.32
N GLU A 146 -1.57 -16.30 3.58
CA GLU A 146 -0.91 -17.02 2.48
C GLU A 146 -0.38 -16.05 1.42
N ALA A 147 -1.19 -15.08 1.01
CA ALA A 147 -0.79 -14.08 0.02
C ALA A 147 0.30 -13.14 0.55
N ASP A 148 0.26 -12.75 1.83
CA ASP A 148 1.27 -11.91 2.47
C ASP A 148 2.63 -12.62 2.55
N ASP A 149 2.63 -13.90 2.92
CA ASP A 149 3.84 -14.72 3.01
C ASP A 149 4.46 -14.95 1.62
N ALA A 150 3.62 -15.20 0.62
CA ALA A 150 4.08 -15.36 -0.76
C ALA A 150 4.60 -14.03 -1.33
N TRP A 151 3.91 -12.92 -1.10
CA TRP A 151 4.37 -11.59 -1.50
C TRP A 151 5.75 -11.26 -0.92
N LYS A 152 5.96 -11.55 0.36
CA LYS A 152 7.25 -11.35 1.00
C LYS A 152 8.35 -12.19 0.35
N LYS A 153 8.06 -13.43 -0.04
CA LYS A 153 9.03 -14.29 -0.75
C LYS A 153 9.35 -13.76 -2.16
N VAL A 154 8.33 -13.29 -2.87
CA VAL A 154 8.47 -12.80 -4.26
C VAL A 154 9.16 -11.44 -4.31
N SER A 155 8.77 -10.50 -3.45
CA SER A 155 9.21 -9.10 -3.50
C SER A 155 10.27 -8.73 -2.46
N GLY A 156 10.39 -9.49 -1.40
CA GLY A 156 11.17 -9.10 -0.21
C GLY A 156 10.45 -8.09 0.69
N GLU A 157 9.29 -7.58 0.28
CA GLU A 157 8.52 -6.58 1.01
C GLU A 157 7.47 -7.22 1.92
N THR A 158 7.19 -6.59 3.07
CA THR A 158 5.98 -6.88 3.84
C THR A 158 4.77 -6.31 3.10
N ALA A 159 3.71 -7.09 3.00
CA ALA A 159 2.46 -6.63 2.40
C ALA A 159 1.91 -5.39 3.12
N ARG A 160 1.34 -4.46 2.36
CA ARG A 160 0.86 -3.18 2.91
C ARG A 160 -0.26 -3.40 3.92
N SER A 161 -0.07 -2.85 5.10
CA SER A 161 -1.08 -2.78 6.16
C SER A 161 -0.77 -1.59 7.06
N VAL A 162 -1.80 -0.92 7.53
CA VAL A 162 -1.67 0.00 8.66
C VAL A 162 -1.73 -0.86 9.91
N LYS A 163 -0.58 -1.16 10.52
CA LYS A 163 -0.59 -1.75 11.85
C LYS A 163 -1.10 -0.65 12.80
N PRO A 164 -2.19 -0.87 13.57
CA PRO A 164 -2.56 0.08 14.59
C PRO A 164 -1.37 0.27 15.53
N ALA A 165 -0.99 1.52 15.78
CA ALA A 165 0.01 1.86 16.77
C ALA A 165 -0.53 1.45 18.15
N GLY A 166 -0.20 0.23 18.62
CA GLY A 166 -0.62 -0.22 19.93
C GLY A 166 -0.97 -1.70 20.05
N ASP A 167 -0.13 -2.61 19.58
CA ASP A 167 -0.13 -3.97 20.11
C ASP A 167 1.31 -4.42 20.43
N SER A 168 1.92 -3.61 21.30
CA SER A 168 3.11 -4.06 22.02
C SER A 168 2.63 -4.97 23.13
N ALA A 169 2.74 -6.29 22.89
CA ALA A 169 2.84 -7.36 23.89
C ALA A 169 2.30 -7.01 25.30
N GLN A 170 1.10 -7.38 25.59
CA GLN A 170 0.73 -7.67 26.98
C GLN A 170 1.47 -8.95 27.39
N ALA A 171 2.58 -8.77 28.05
CA ALA A 171 3.23 -9.81 28.81
C ALA A 171 2.24 -10.31 29.86
N LYS A 172 1.92 -11.61 29.77
CA LYS A 172 1.13 -12.32 30.79
C LYS A 172 1.78 -12.13 32.15
N PRO A 173 1.02 -11.77 33.20
CA PRO A 173 1.56 -11.85 34.55
C PRO A 173 1.74 -13.34 34.92
N THR A 174 2.93 -13.69 35.33
CA THR A 174 3.21 -14.98 35.98
C THR A 174 2.63 -14.91 37.40
N GLU A 175 1.53 -15.61 37.65
CA GLU A 175 1.09 -15.88 39.01
C GLU A 175 2.05 -16.87 39.66
N ARG A 176 2.49 -16.49 40.87
CA ARG A 176 3.09 -17.40 41.84
C ARG A 176 2.03 -17.93 42.77
#